data_11ebc0dc39ef22a8dca5949d51bab859
#
_entry.id   11ebc0dc39ef22a8dca5949d51bab859
#
_cell.length_a   1.000
_cell.length_b   1.000
_cell.length_c   1.000
_cell.angle_alpha   90.00
_cell.angle_beta   90.00
_cell.angle_gamma   90.00
#
_symmetry.space_group_name_H-M   'P 1'
#
loop_
_entity.id
_entity.type
_entity.pdbx_description
1 polymer ?
#
loop_
_entity_poly.entity_id
_entity_poly.type
_entity_poly.pdbx_seq_one_letter_code
_entity_poly.pdbx_strand_id
1 'polypeptide(L)'
;MSEITQFESVWDALEDDPVRQENLKLRSELMITISETIKERGLKQQDAAELLHISQPRISALLKGKIDEFRQDTLVDLAHRLGLHVSINIAA
;
A
#
# COMPACT_ATOMS: atom_id res chain seq x y z
N MET A 1 -19.36 -5.38 -8.81
CA MET A 1 -18.74 -4.52 -7.79
C MET A 1 -17.24 -4.77 -7.80
N SER A 2 -16.45 -3.73 -7.75
CA SER A 2 -15.00 -3.88 -7.77
C SER A 2 -14.48 -4.42 -6.43
N GLU A 3 -13.34 -5.09 -6.46
CA GLU A 3 -12.69 -5.57 -5.26
C GLU A 3 -12.36 -4.44 -4.30
N ILE A 4 -11.97 -3.28 -4.83
CA ILE A 4 -11.67 -2.10 -4.03
C ILE A 4 -12.89 -1.65 -3.23
N THR A 5 -14.06 -1.63 -3.86
CA THR A 5 -15.30 -1.25 -3.20
C THR A 5 -15.67 -2.22 -2.09
N GLN A 6 -15.54 -3.51 -2.33
CA GLN A 6 -15.78 -4.53 -1.30
C GLN A 6 -14.81 -4.36 -0.12
N PHE A 7 -13.56 -4.10 -0.42
CA PHE A 7 -12.53 -3.90 0.58
C PHE A 7 -12.85 -2.71 1.48
N GLU A 8 -13.22 -1.58 0.89
CA GLU A 8 -13.62 -0.41 1.66
C GLU A 8 -14.83 -0.69 2.53
N SER A 9 -15.82 -1.40 2.00
CA SER A 9 -17.03 -1.76 2.76
C SER A 9 -16.71 -2.65 3.95
N VAL A 10 -15.79 -3.60 3.79
CA VAL A 10 -15.37 -4.48 4.89
C VAL A 10 -14.69 -3.66 5.98
N TRP A 11 -13.84 -2.73 5.62
CA TRP A 11 -13.16 -1.88 6.58
C TRP A 11 -14.13 -0.97 7.30
N ASP A 12 -15.07 -0.38 6.60
CA ASP A 12 -16.10 0.46 7.20
C ASP A 12 -16.94 -0.34 8.21
N ALA A 13 -17.19 -1.61 7.93
CA ALA A 13 -17.94 -2.47 8.83
C ALA A 13 -17.13 -2.90 10.05
N LEU A 14 -15.80 -3.03 9.91
CA LEU A 14 -14.93 -3.52 10.99
C LEU A 14 -14.32 -2.41 11.83
N GLU A 15 -14.24 -1.22 11.32
CA GLU A 15 -13.54 -0.12 11.98
C GLU A 15 -14.46 1.07 12.15
N ASP A 16 -14.91 1.30 13.38
CA ASP A 16 -15.82 2.41 13.72
C ASP A 16 -15.05 3.71 14.02
N ASP A 17 -13.75 3.61 14.28
CA ASP A 17 -12.95 4.77 14.65
C ASP A 17 -12.57 5.55 13.38
N PRO A 18 -13.05 6.79 13.20
CA PRO A 18 -12.71 7.59 12.01
C PRO A 18 -11.22 7.82 11.84
N VAL A 19 -10.47 7.89 12.93
CA VAL A 19 -9.01 8.09 12.88
C VAL A 19 -8.34 6.88 12.25
N ARG A 20 -8.75 5.67 12.65
CA ARG A 20 -8.22 4.44 12.09
C ARG A 20 -8.64 4.25 10.64
N GLN A 21 -9.88 4.61 10.31
CA GLN A 21 -10.37 4.56 8.93
C GLN A 21 -9.51 5.44 8.02
N GLU A 22 -9.20 6.64 8.45
CA GLU A 22 -8.35 7.54 7.68
C GLU A 22 -6.94 7.00 7.51
N ASN A 23 -6.38 6.40 8.54
CA ASN A 23 -5.08 5.77 8.51
C ASN A 23 -5.04 4.61 7.51
N LEU A 24 -6.07 3.76 7.54
CA LEU A 24 -6.19 2.64 6.61
C LEU A 24 -6.31 3.13 5.16
N LYS A 25 -7.05 4.20 4.97
CA LYS A 25 -7.24 4.80 3.66
C LYS A 25 -5.92 5.28 3.07
N LEU A 26 -5.12 5.98 3.87
CA LEU A 26 -3.82 6.46 3.46
C LEU A 26 -2.87 5.30 3.12
N ARG A 27 -2.86 4.26 3.96
CA ARG A 27 -2.05 3.07 3.68
C ARG A 27 -2.48 2.38 2.40
N SER A 28 -3.79 2.30 2.17
CA SER A 28 -4.34 1.72 0.95
C SER A 28 -3.87 2.46 -0.29
N GLU A 29 -3.93 3.78 -0.27
CA GLU A 29 -3.46 4.60 -1.38
C GLU A 29 -1.99 4.41 -1.66
N LEU A 30 -1.17 4.35 -0.61
CA LEU A 30 0.26 4.07 -0.75
C LEU A 30 0.51 2.70 -1.38
N MET A 31 -0.18 1.67 -0.91
CA MET A 31 -0.02 0.32 -1.45
C MET A 31 -0.41 0.24 -2.92
N ILE A 32 -1.53 0.86 -3.28
CA ILE A 32 -2.00 0.87 -4.65
C ILE A 32 -0.97 1.54 -5.56
N THR A 33 -0.48 2.70 -5.17
CA THR A 33 0.50 3.44 -5.97
C THR A 33 1.80 2.65 -6.13
N ILE A 34 2.29 2.04 -5.06
CA ILE A 34 3.51 1.21 -5.09
C ILE A 34 3.29 0.02 -6.03
N SER A 35 2.15 -0.68 -5.88
CA SER A 35 1.83 -1.85 -6.70
C SER A 35 1.73 -1.50 -8.17
N GLU A 36 1.05 -0.40 -8.49
CA GLU A 36 0.92 0.08 -9.86
C GLU A 36 2.27 0.43 -10.45
N THR A 37 3.14 1.08 -9.68
CA THR A 37 4.47 1.45 -10.14
C THR A 37 5.30 0.21 -10.47
N ILE A 38 5.25 -0.82 -9.62
CA ILE A 38 5.94 -2.08 -9.87
C ILE A 38 5.44 -2.69 -11.18
N LYS A 39 4.13 -2.73 -11.38
CA LYS A 39 3.52 -3.30 -12.58
C LYS A 39 3.84 -2.51 -13.82
N GLU A 40 3.77 -1.18 -13.76
CA GLU A 40 4.07 -0.31 -14.88
C GLU A 40 5.52 -0.44 -15.36
N ARG A 41 6.43 -0.63 -14.41
CA ARG A 41 7.85 -0.83 -14.73
C ARG A 41 8.16 -2.25 -15.20
N GLY A 42 7.18 -3.14 -15.17
CA GLY A 42 7.37 -4.53 -15.57
C GLY A 42 8.33 -5.29 -14.68
N LEU A 43 8.44 -4.91 -13.42
CA LEU A 43 9.35 -5.57 -12.49
C LEU A 43 8.81 -6.93 -12.09
N LYS A 44 9.65 -7.95 -12.17
CA LYS A 44 9.33 -9.25 -11.60
C LYS A 44 9.39 -9.17 -10.08
N GLN A 45 8.67 -10.07 -9.40
CA GLN A 45 8.64 -10.05 -7.94
C GLN A 45 10.03 -10.15 -7.33
N GLN A 46 10.91 -10.94 -7.92
CA GLN A 46 12.29 -11.06 -7.43
C GLN A 46 13.03 -9.72 -7.52
N ASP A 47 12.90 -9.04 -8.65
CA ASP A 47 13.58 -7.76 -8.87
C ASP A 47 13.01 -6.68 -7.97
N ALA A 48 11.69 -6.67 -7.79
CA ALA A 48 11.04 -5.74 -6.89
C ALA A 48 11.48 -5.97 -5.45
N ALA A 49 11.59 -7.23 -5.04
CA ALA A 49 12.06 -7.59 -3.70
C ALA A 49 13.46 -7.04 -3.43
N GLU A 50 14.36 -7.20 -4.39
CA GLU A 50 15.73 -6.67 -4.28
C GLU A 50 15.74 -5.16 -4.20
N LEU A 51 14.99 -4.50 -5.08
CA LEU A 51 14.94 -3.04 -5.12
C LEU A 51 14.36 -2.46 -3.83
N LEU A 52 13.30 -3.07 -3.32
CA LEU A 52 12.59 -2.59 -2.13
C LEU A 52 13.19 -3.10 -0.82
N HIS A 53 14.17 -3.99 -0.88
CA HIS A 53 14.82 -4.60 0.28
C HIS A 53 13.83 -5.33 1.20
N ILE A 54 12.87 -6.03 0.60
CA ILE A 54 11.95 -6.91 1.32
C ILE A 54 11.93 -8.28 0.63
N SER A 55 11.39 -9.28 1.33
CA SER A 55 11.34 -10.64 0.79
C SER A 55 10.30 -10.77 -0.34
N GLN A 56 10.45 -11.79 -1.19
CA GLN A 56 9.45 -12.06 -2.22
C GLN A 56 8.06 -12.32 -1.65
N PRO A 57 7.90 -13.11 -0.56
CA PRO A 57 6.58 -13.24 0.07
C PRO A 57 5.95 -11.91 0.48
N ARG A 58 6.76 -10.96 0.92
CA ARG A 58 6.26 -9.63 1.27
C ARG A 58 5.87 -8.84 0.02
N ILE A 59 6.61 -8.96 -1.08
CA ILE A 59 6.19 -8.39 -2.36
C ILE A 59 4.85 -8.98 -2.78
N SER A 60 4.68 -10.29 -2.68
CA SER A 60 3.42 -10.94 -3.00
C SER A 60 2.27 -10.40 -2.15
N ALA A 61 2.50 -10.24 -0.84
CA ALA A 61 1.51 -9.68 0.06
C ALA A 61 1.15 -8.23 -0.32
N LEU A 62 2.15 -7.44 -0.68
CA LEU A 62 1.97 -6.06 -1.13
C LEU A 62 1.08 -6.00 -2.37
N LEU A 63 1.39 -6.81 -3.38
CA LEU A 63 0.65 -6.84 -4.64
C LEU A 63 -0.77 -7.37 -4.47
N LYS A 64 -1.02 -8.18 -3.44
CA LYS A 64 -2.34 -8.69 -3.11
C LYS A 64 -3.16 -7.74 -2.25
N GLY A 65 -2.57 -6.64 -1.83
CA GLY A 65 -3.25 -5.64 -1.04
C GLY A 65 -3.45 -6.00 0.43
N LYS A 66 -2.57 -6.81 0.99
CA LYS A 66 -2.65 -7.22 2.39
C LYS A 66 -2.19 -6.10 3.32
N ILE A 67 -3.06 -5.14 3.51
CA ILE A 67 -2.75 -3.89 4.20
C ILE A 67 -2.34 -4.08 5.66
N ASP A 68 -2.85 -5.11 6.32
CA ASP A 68 -2.53 -5.38 7.72
C ASP A 68 -1.07 -5.77 7.94
N GLU A 69 -0.39 -6.18 6.88
CA GLU A 69 1.01 -6.60 6.96
C GLU A 69 1.99 -5.46 6.72
N PHE A 70 1.49 -4.25 6.45
CA PHE A 70 2.35 -3.11 6.14
C PHE A 70 1.94 -1.88 6.95
N ARG A 71 2.91 -1.34 7.67
CA ARG A 71 2.72 -0.10 8.40
C ARG A 71 2.89 1.08 7.45
N GLN A 72 2.30 2.22 7.82
CA GLN A 72 2.38 3.42 6.99
C GLN A 72 3.82 3.86 6.74
N ASP A 73 4.64 3.88 7.77
CA ASP A 73 6.05 4.28 7.64
C ASP A 73 6.82 3.32 6.73
N THR A 74 6.55 2.02 6.82
CA THR A 74 7.14 1.04 5.92
C THR A 74 6.77 1.34 4.47
N LEU A 75 5.50 1.64 4.21
CA LEU A 75 5.03 1.94 2.85
C LEU A 75 5.68 3.21 2.30
N VAL A 76 5.90 4.22 3.14
CA VAL A 76 6.62 5.42 2.72
C VAL A 76 8.05 5.08 2.31
N ASP A 77 8.72 4.24 3.09
CA ASP A 77 10.08 3.78 2.76
C ASP A 77 10.11 3.05 1.42
N LEU A 78 9.16 2.15 1.20
CA LEU A 78 9.08 1.39 -0.06
C LEU A 78 8.85 2.32 -1.25
N ALA A 79 7.98 3.32 -1.10
CA ALA A 79 7.75 4.31 -2.14
C ALA A 79 9.04 5.07 -2.49
N HIS A 80 9.79 5.47 -1.48
CA HIS A 80 11.08 6.16 -1.69
C HIS A 80 12.09 5.27 -2.42
N ARG A 81 12.11 3.97 -2.12
CA ARG A 81 13.01 3.04 -2.81
C ARG A 81 12.65 2.87 -4.28
N LEU A 82 11.41 3.13 -4.64
CA LEU A 82 10.97 3.18 -6.03
C LEU A 82 11.25 4.54 -6.69
N GLY A 83 11.79 5.49 -5.95
CA GLY A 83 12.04 6.84 -6.44
C GLY A 83 10.81 7.74 -6.40
N LEU A 84 9.75 7.32 -5.72
CA LEU A 84 8.54 8.12 -5.57
C LEU A 84 8.70 9.11 -4.43
N HIS A 85 8.05 10.26 -4.56
CA HIS A 85 8.00 11.28 -3.52
C HIS A 85 6.66 11.22 -2.82
N VAL A 86 6.68 11.06 -1.50
CA VAL A 86 5.46 11.05 -0.70
C VAL A 86 5.31 12.39 -0.02
N SER A 87 4.19 13.05 -0.28
CA SER A 87 3.84 14.28 0.42
C SER A 87 2.43 14.14 1.00
N ILE A 88 2.22 14.75 2.15
CA ILE A 88 0.94 14.69 2.86
C ILE A 88 0.43 16.10 3.03
N ASN A 89 -0.81 16.32 2.54
CA ASN A 89 -1.51 17.58 2.79
C ASN A 89 -2.40 17.39 4.00
N ILE A 90 -2.28 18.33 4.95
CA ILE A 90 -3.12 18.34 6.13
C ILE A 90 -4.09 19.51 6.00
N ALA A 91 -5.39 19.19 6.03
CA ALA A 91 -6.45 20.18 5.97
C ALA A 91 -7.19 20.21 7.30
N ALA A 92 -7.59 21.41 7.72
CA ALA A 92 -8.37 21.58 8.94
C ALA A 92 -9.81 21.11 8.74
#